data_a33bf000ce1076d3349e483307809c3b
#
_entry.id   a33bf000ce1076d3349e483307809c3b
#
_cell.length_a   1.000
_cell.length_b   1.000
_cell.length_c   1.000
_cell.angle_alpha   90.00
_cell.angle_beta   90.00
_cell.angle_gamma   90.00
#
_symmetry.space_group_name_H-M   'P 1'
#
loop_
_entity.id
_entity.type
_entity.pdbx_description
1 polymer ?
#
loop_
_entity_poly.entity_id
_entity_poly.type
_entity_poly.pdbx_seq_one_letter_code
_entity_poly.pdbx_strand_id
1 'polypeptide(L)'
;HKMNRRWIGIEMGEQAYTHCKPRIDDLIANGDKSGVTKAVNWQGGGGYRFYEVAPTLINKDAFDEYVINEDYDANMLAAAVALHEGFHYQPDGELFWKQSVGNENSYLFVTTRHLNSTYLDSIKDTMEDGEYLIIACRSFDSELDKAYDNIAVKKIPQMLLERCEFGKTDYNLNIVHPPVYDDEEEQDV
;
A
#
# COMPACT_ATOMS: atom_id res chain seq x y z
N HIS A 1 4.47 2.74 23.48
CA HIS A 1 5.56 3.67 23.18
C HIS A 1 6.57 3.72 24.33
N LYS A 2 6.22 4.22 25.51
CA LYS A 2 7.14 4.37 26.68
C LYS A 2 7.83 3.08 27.13
N MET A 3 7.24 1.93 26.88
CA MET A 3 7.80 0.61 27.18
C MET A 3 8.67 0.05 26.05
N ASN A 4 9.03 0.86 25.07
CA ASN A 4 9.80 0.47 23.88
C ASN A 4 9.19 -0.72 23.09
N ARG A 5 7.86 -0.84 23.12
CA ARG A 5 7.14 -1.87 22.34
C ARG A 5 6.70 -1.30 21.00
N ARG A 6 6.70 -2.14 19.99
CA ARG A 6 5.96 -1.85 18.75
C ARG A 6 4.47 -1.89 19.06
N TRP A 7 3.72 -0.97 18.49
CA TRP A 7 2.28 -0.88 18.69
C TRP A 7 1.57 -0.44 17.41
N ILE A 8 0.33 -0.86 17.28
CA ILE A 8 -0.59 -0.41 16.22
C ILE A 8 -1.85 0.05 16.94
N GLY A 9 -2.28 1.27 16.67
CA GLY A 9 -3.55 1.82 17.15
C GLY A 9 -4.51 1.94 15.97
N ILE A 10 -5.77 1.60 16.18
CA ILE A 10 -6.85 1.73 15.20
C ILE A 10 -7.96 2.53 15.86
N GLU A 11 -8.38 3.61 15.22
CA GLU A 11 -9.48 4.45 15.65
C GLU A 11 -10.30 4.86 14.42
N MET A 12 -11.60 4.66 14.46
CA MET A 12 -12.50 4.94 13.33
C MET A 12 -13.12 6.33 13.39
N GLY A 13 -13.07 7.00 14.54
CA GLY A 13 -13.74 8.26 14.77
C GLY A 13 -12.83 9.47 14.75
N GLU A 14 -13.43 10.64 14.85
CA GLU A 14 -12.77 11.94 14.99
C GLU A 14 -11.74 11.99 16.13
N GLN A 15 -11.86 11.08 17.09
CA GLN A 15 -10.92 10.96 18.21
C GLN A 15 -9.50 10.63 17.74
N ALA A 16 -9.35 10.00 16.57
CA ALA A 16 -8.03 9.78 15.94
C ALA A 16 -7.26 11.11 15.84
N TYR A 17 -7.94 12.17 15.38
CA TYR A 17 -7.36 13.49 15.12
C TYR A 17 -7.41 14.41 16.34
N THR A 18 -8.49 14.36 17.09
CA THR A 18 -8.74 15.33 18.19
C THR A 18 -8.06 14.91 19.48
N HIS A 19 -7.79 13.63 19.69
CA HIS A 19 -7.27 13.08 20.94
C HIS A 19 -6.03 12.21 20.76
N CYS A 20 -6.10 11.17 19.89
CA CYS A 20 -5.04 10.19 19.80
C CYS A 20 -3.77 10.78 19.23
N LYS A 21 -3.85 11.40 18.05
CA LYS A 21 -2.70 12.01 17.37
C LYS A 21 -2.06 13.12 18.21
N PRO A 22 -2.79 14.17 18.68
CA PRO A 22 -2.21 15.23 19.49
C PRO A 22 -1.54 14.73 20.77
N ARG A 23 -2.14 13.73 21.43
CA ARG A 23 -1.56 13.14 22.64
C ARG A 23 -0.24 12.43 22.38
N ILE A 24 -0.10 11.73 21.25
CA ILE A 24 1.14 11.05 20.89
C ILE A 24 2.19 12.08 20.45
N ASP A 25 1.79 13.09 19.67
CA ASP A 25 2.66 14.17 19.23
C ASP A 25 3.25 14.93 20.45
N ASP A 26 2.39 15.30 21.41
CA ASP A 26 2.81 15.97 22.64
C ASP A 26 3.76 15.10 23.48
N LEU A 27 3.45 13.81 23.60
CA LEU A 27 4.29 12.86 24.30
C LEU A 27 5.69 12.77 23.69
N ILE A 28 5.80 12.76 22.37
CA ILE A 28 7.08 12.67 21.65
C ILE A 28 7.85 13.99 21.74
N ALA A 29 7.16 15.14 21.56
CA ALA A 29 7.79 16.45 21.51
C ALA A 29 8.19 16.97 22.89
N ASN A 30 7.30 16.86 23.88
CA ASN A 30 7.46 17.50 25.18
C ASN A 30 7.82 16.52 26.31
N GLY A 31 7.70 15.23 26.05
CA GLY A 31 7.80 14.19 27.05
C GLY A 31 6.64 14.22 28.05
N ASP A 32 6.30 13.06 28.55
CA ASP A 32 5.22 12.94 29.53
C ASP A 32 5.78 12.30 30.81
N LYS A 33 5.55 12.95 31.94
CA LYS A 33 6.01 12.49 33.27
C LYS A 33 4.99 11.61 33.98
N SER A 34 3.83 11.36 33.34
CA SER A 34 2.73 10.60 33.93
C SER A 34 2.81 9.09 33.65
N GLY A 35 1.98 8.34 34.34
CA GLY A 35 1.85 6.91 34.14
C GLY A 35 3.13 6.13 34.37
N VAL A 36 3.49 5.23 33.45
CA VAL A 36 4.62 4.32 33.60
C VAL A 36 5.99 4.95 33.37
N THR A 37 6.08 6.24 33.05
CA THR A 37 7.35 6.92 32.71
C THR A 37 8.44 6.71 33.75
N LYS A 38 8.08 6.85 35.02
CA LYS A 38 9.03 6.67 36.14
C LYS A 38 9.46 5.21 36.28
N ALA A 39 8.48 4.30 36.16
CA ALA A 39 8.74 2.87 36.35
C ALA A 39 9.67 2.30 35.28
N VAL A 40 9.55 2.77 34.02
CA VAL A 40 10.39 2.32 32.90
C VAL A 40 11.57 3.26 32.59
N ASN A 41 11.74 4.33 33.40
CA ASN A 41 12.78 5.34 33.22
C ASN A 41 12.83 5.89 31.78
N TRP A 42 11.68 6.16 31.18
CA TRP A 42 11.60 6.65 29.81
C TRP A 42 12.12 8.09 29.71
N GLN A 43 13.04 8.31 28.77
CA GLN A 43 13.74 9.59 28.59
C GLN A 43 13.20 10.41 27.40
N GLY A 44 12.08 10.03 26.83
CA GLY A 44 11.53 10.71 25.65
C GLY A 44 11.95 10.06 24.33
N GLY A 45 11.58 10.70 23.24
CA GLY A 45 11.93 10.31 21.87
C GLY A 45 11.05 9.24 21.26
N GLY A 46 11.46 8.79 20.08
CA GLY A 46 10.72 7.85 19.23
C GLY A 46 9.90 8.55 18.18
N GLY A 47 9.08 7.78 17.45
CA GLY A 47 8.20 8.26 16.40
C GLY A 47 7.09 7.25 16.10
N TYR A 48 6.17 7.65 15.27
CA TYR A 48 5.11 6.78 14.75
C TYR A 48 4.75 7.21 13.33
N ARG A 49 4.00 6.37 12.62
CA ARG A 49 3.39 6.72 11.35
C ARG A 49 1.89 6.80 11.54
N PHE A 50 1.29 7.85 11.05
CA PHE A 50 -0.15 8.02 11.01
C PHE A 50 -0.63 7.72 9.59
N TYR A 51 -1.64 6.87 9.50
CA TYR A 51 -2.23 6.47 8.22
C TYR A 51 -3.72 6.74 8.25
N GLU A 52 -4.23 7.15 7.12
CA GLU A 52 -5.66 7.23 6.86
C GLU A 52 -6.05 6.10 5.90
N VAL A 53 -7.23 5.53 6.11
CA VAL A 53 -7.76 4.54 5.18
C VAL A 53 -8.18 5.28 3.92
N ALA A 54 -7.56 4.93 2.79
CA ALA A 54 -7.94 5.45 1.50
C ALA A 54 -9.36 4.98 1.11
N PRO A 55 -10.06 5.69 0.21
CA PRO A 55 -11.28 5.17 -0.40
C PRO A 55 -11.07 3.79 -1.01
N THR A 56 -12.14 3.03 -1.20
CA THR A 56 -12.05 1.74 -1.90
C THR A 56 -11.51 1.94 -3.31
N LEU A 57 -10.48 1.18 -3.69
CA LEU A 57 -9.85 1.30 -5.02
C LEU A 57 -10.81 0.88 -6.14
N ILE A 58 -11.66 -0.10 -5.86
CA ILE A 58 -12.59 -0.67 -6.83
C ILE A 58 -14.00 -0.53 -6.29
N ASN A 59 -14.88 0.03 -7.11
CA ASN A 59 -16.31 0.14 -6.86
C ASN A 59 -17.08 -0.66 -7.91
N LYS A 60 -18.36 -0.84 -7.68
CA LYS A 60 -19.30 -1.34 -8.70
C LYS A 60 -20.04 -0.16 -9.34
N ASP A 61 -20.14 -0.19 -10.65
CA ASP A 61 -20.92 0.79 -11.40
C ASP A 61 -22.43 0.46 -11.41
N ALA A 62 -23.20 1.23 -12.17
CA ALA A 62 -24.65 1.06 -12.28
C ALA A 62 -25.07 -0.27 -12.94
N PHE A 63 -24.13 -0.98 -13.58
CA PHE A 63 -24.34 -2.28 -14.23
C PHE A 63 -23.80 -3.45 -13.39
N ASP A 64 -23.41 -3.18 -12.12
CA ASP A 64 -22.79 -4.14 -11.21
C ASP A 64 -21.41 -4.63 -11.67
N GLU A 65 -20.76 -3.87 -12.57
CA GLU A 65 -19.40 -4.16 -13.03
C GLU A 65 -18.33 -3.48 -12.16
N TYR A 66 -17.21 -4.16 -11.97
CA TYR A 66 -16.11 -3.61 -11.20
C TYR A 66 -15.33 -2.56 -11.99
N VAL A 67 -15.22 -1.36 -11.42
CA VAL A 67 -14.53 -0.21 -12.00
C VAL A 67 -13.59 0.42 -10.98
N ILE A 68 -12.54 1.08 -11.46
CA ILE A 68 -11.68 1.89 -10.59
C ILE A 68 -12.49 3.06 -10.05
N ASN A 69 -12.34 3.31 -8.75
CA ASN A 69 -12.97 4.44 -8.08
C ASN A 69 -12.46 5.77 -8.65
N GLU A 70 -13.39 6.64 -9.02
CA GLU A 70 -13.11 7.96 -9.61
C GLU A 70 -12.41 8.93 -8.66
N ASP A 71 -12.45 8.68 -7.35
CA ASP A 71 -11.73 9.47 -6.34
C ASP A 71 -10.20 9.30 -6.42
N TYR A 72 -9.73 8.29 -7.16
CA TYR A 72 -8.31 8.06 -7.35
C TYR A 72 -7.75 8.91 -8.48
N ASP A 73 -6.85 9.84 -8.15
CA ASP A 73 -6.01 10.48 -9.15
C ASP A 73 -4.96 9.50 -9.71
N ALA A 74 -4.23 9.93 -10.74
CA ALA A 74 -3.25 9.07 -11.42
C ALA A 74 -2.14 8.58 -10.49
N ASN A 75 -1.69 9.41 -9.54
CA ASN A 75 -0.62 9.07 -8.61
C ASN A 75 -1.13 8.11 -7.51
N MET A 76 -2.31 8.38 -6.99
CA MET A 76 -2.96 7.49 -6.03
C MET A 76 -3.22 6.10 -6.64
N LEU A 77 -3.69 6.06 -7.89
CA LEU A 77 -3.90 4.81 -8.61
C LEU A 77 -2.59 4.06 -8.81
N ALA A 78 -1.53 4.76 -9.26
CA ALA A 78 -0.22 4.14 -9.45
C ALA A 78 0.36 3.59 -8.14
N ALA A 79 0.25 4.34 -7.05
CA ALA A 79 0.70 3.91 -5.73
C ALA A 79 -0.11 2.70 -5.20
N ALA A 80 -1.43 2.69 -5.41
CA ALA A 80 -2.28 1.58 -4.99
C ALA A 80 -1.99 0.31 -5.80
N VAL A 81 -1.86 0.39 -7.12
CA VAL A 81 -1.51 -0.74 -7.98
C VAL A 81 -0.10 -1.25 -7.66
N ALA A 82 0.86 -0.35 -7.39
CA ALA A 82 2.19 -0.72 -6.96
C ALA A 82 2.17 -1.56 -5.67
N LEU A 83 1.43 -1.12 -4.68
CA LEU A 83 1.27 -1.86 -3.43
C LEU A 83 0.70 -3.27 -3.65
N HIS A 84 -0.32 -3.40 -4.49
CA HIS A 84 -0.94 -4.70 -4.82
C HIS A 84 0.01 -5.63 -5.58
N GLU A 85 0.84 -5.08 -6.47
CA GLU A 85 1.81 -5.86 -7.24
C GLU A 85 3.14 -6.11 -6.49
N GLY A 86 3.30 -5.55 -5.29
CA GLY A 86 4.51 -5.69 -4.48
C GLY A 86 5.66 -4.79 -4.92
N PHE A 87 5.34 -3.70 -5.63
CA PHE A 87 6.29 -2.66 -6.01
C PHE A 87 6.27 -1.50 -5.01
N HIS A 88 7.36 -0.77 -4.98
CA HIS A 88 7.47 0.47 -4.23
C HIS A 88 7.23 1.67 -5.14
N TYR A 89 6.18 2.47 -4.86
CA TYR A 89 5.89 3.68 -5.62
C TYR A 89 6.98 4.73 -5.40
N GLN A 90 7.75 4.98 -6.44
CA GLN A 90 8.87 5.91 -6.45
C GLN A 90 9.09 6.40 -7.89
N PRO A 91 8.33 7.41 -8.34
CA PRO A 91 8.42 7.91 -9.71
C PRO A 91 9.80 8.46 -10.02
N ASP A 92 10.33 8.09 -11.18
CA ASP A 92 11.55 8.66 -11.74
C ASP A 92 11.28 10.08 -12.27
N GLY A 93 12.28 10.96 -12.21
CA GLY A 93 12.15 12.35 -12.63
C GLY A 93 12.26 12.57 -14.15
N GLU A 94 12.83 11.61 -14.89
CA GLU A 94 13.11 11.71 -16.33
C GLU A 94 12.29 10.69 -17.14
N LEU A 95 12.16 9.47 -16.67
CA LEU A 95 11.47 8.40 -17.35
C LEU A 95 10.06 8.19 -16.80
N PHE A 96 9.06 8.75 -17.47
CA PHE A 96 7.66 8.75 -17.02
C PHE A 96 7.07 7.36 -16.74
N TRP A 97 7.61 6.31 -17.34
CA TRP A 97 7.13 4.94 -17.16
C TRP A 97 7.76 4.24 -15.95
N LYS A 98 8.86 4.74 -15.40
CA LYS A 98 9.45 4.25 -14.15
C LYS A 98 8.71 4.84 -12.94
N GLN A 99 7.43 4.48 -12.75
CA GLN A 99 6.63 5.01 -11.63
C GLN A 99 6.84 4.26 -10.33
N SER A 100 7.21 3.00 -10.41
CA SER A 100 7.43 2.17 -9.23
C SER A 100 8.55 1.18 -9.48
N VAL A 101 9.29 0.87 -8.41
CA VAL A 101 10.47 0.01 -8.44
C VAL A 101 10.16 -1.29 -7.71
N GLY A 102 10.50 -2.40 -8.34
CA GLY A 102 10.47 -3.74 -7.76
C GLY A 102 11.88 -4.27 -7.48
N ASN A 103 12.00 -5.59 -7.41
CA ASN A 103 13.28 -6.27 -7.29
C ASN A 103 13.92 -6.49 -8.69
N GLU A 104 15.24 -6.65 -8.75
CA GLU A 104 15.95 -7.10 -9.96
C GLU A 104 15.68 -6.24 -11.20
N ASN A 105 15.78 -4.93 -11.11
CA ASN A 105 15.54 -3.99 -12.22
C ASN A 105 14.14 -4.12 -12.84
N SER A 106 13.15 -4.45 -12.01
CA SER A 106 11.75 -4.50 -12.45
C SER A 106 11.02 -3.20 -12.09
N TYR A 107 10.18 -2.75 -13.01
CA TYR A 107 9.43 -1.50 -12.89
C TYR A 107 7.95 -1.73 -13.14
N LEU A 108 7.12 -0.84 -12.62
CA LEU A 108 5.69 -0.83 -12.88
C LEU A 108 5.27 0.55 -13.37
N PHE A 109 4.54 0.56 -14.47
CA PHE A 109 3.89 1.73 -15.05
C PHE A 109 2.38 1.56 -15.05
N VAL A 110 1.67 2.52 -14.51
CA VAL A 110 0.20 2.52 -14.42
C VAL A 110 -0.36 3.67 -15.24
N THR A 111 -1.29 3.37 -16.12
CA THR A 111 -1.94 4.39 -16.96
C THR A 111 -3.40 4.05 -17.21
N THR A 112 -4.25 5.06 -17.25
CA THR A 112 -5.66 4.93 -17.67
C THR A 112 -5.83 5.08 -19.18
N ARG A 113 -4.76 5.42 -19.91
CA ARG A 113 -4.78 5.57 -21.36
C ARG A 113 -4.84 4.21 -22.05
N HIS A 114 -5.34 4.22 -23.26
CA HIS A 114 -5.21 3.09 -24.17
C HIS A 114 -3.75 2.94 -24.63
N LEU A 115 -3.22 1.74 -24.56
CA LEU A 115 -1.87 1.43 -25.02
C LEU A 115 -1.93 0.90 -26.45
N ASN A 116 -1.21 1.56 -27.36
CA ASN A 116 -1.00 1.12 -28.73
C ASN A 116 0.48 0.77 -28.97
N SER A 117 0.81 0.21 -30.15
CA SER A 117 2.17 -0.20 -30.47
C SER A 117 3.14 0.97 -30.42
N THR A 118 2.82 2.12 -31.01
CA THR A 118 3.69 3.30 -31.00
C THR A 118 4.04 3.76 -29.61
N TYR A 119 3.09 3.72 -28.68
CA TYR A 119 3.33 4.11 -27.30
C TYR A 119 4.22 3.07 -26.59
N LEU A 120 3.97 1.79 -26.82
CA LEU A 120 4.79 0.71 -26.26
C LEU A 120 6.21 0.77 -26.78
N ASP A 121 6.39 0.99 -28.09
CA ASP A 121 7.70 1.12 -28.75
C ASP A 121 8.48 2.31 -28.16
N SER A 122 7.80 3.44 -27.94
CA SER A 122 8.44 4.63 -27.33
C SER A 122 8.95 4.37 -25.90
N ILE A 123 8.28 3.53 -25.15
CA ILE A 123 8.77 3.08 -23.83
C ILE A 123 9.98 2.16 -24.02
N LYS A 124 9.85 1.16 -24.90
CA LYS A 124 10.90 0.18 -25.15
C LYS A 124 12.21 0.81 -25.59
N ASP A 125 12.15 1.84 -26.43
CA ASP A 125 13.32 2.58 -26.92
C ASP A 125 14.12 3.29 -25.82
N THR A 126 13.50 3.54 -24.67
CA THR A 126 14.15 4.18 -23.50
C THR A 126 14.52 3.20 -22.39
N MET A 127 14.21 1.90 -22.55
CA MET A 127 14.59 0.87 -21.60
C MET A 127 16.03 0.41 -21.81
N GLU A 128 16.71 0.14 -20.71
CA GLU A 128 18.06 -0.45 -20.72
C GLU A 128 18.01 -1.98 -20.80
N ASP A 129 19.13 -2.58 -21.17
CA ASP A 129 19.26 -4.03 -21.20
C ASP A 129 19.12 -4.62 -19.78
N GLY A 130 18.28 -5.63 -19.65
CA GLY A 130 18.02 -6.30 -18.37
C GLY A 130 16.95 -5.64 -17.52
N GLU A 131 16.30 -4.57 -18.00
CA GLU A 131 15.12 -4.02 -17.34
C GLU A 131 13.85 -4.79 -17.72
N TYR A 132 12.96 -4.97 -16.73
CA TYR A 132 11.64 -5.58 -16.86
C TYR A 132 10.55 -4.58 -16.50
N LEU A 133 9.48 -4.57 -17.28
CA LEU A 133 8.38 -3.63 -17.07
C LEU A 133 7.04 -4.36 -17.02
N ILE A 134 6.23 -4.05 -16.01
CA ILE A 134 4.80 -4.36 -16.00
C ILE A 134 4.05 -3.07 -16.33
N ILE A 135 3.19 -3.10 -17.34
CA ILE A 135 2.30 -1.99 -17.68
C ILE A 135 0.88 -2.38 -17.28
N ALA A 136 0.33 -1.67 -16.30
CA ALA A 136 -1.06 -1.77 -15.90
C ALA A 136 -1.87 -0.67 -16.61
N CYS A 137 -2.75 -1.02 -17.54
CA CYS A 137 -3.51 -0.06 -18.33
C CYS A 137 -4.99 -0.42 -18.43
N ARG A 138 -5.84 0.55 -18.78
CA ARG A 138 -7.27 0.34 -18.94
C ARG A 138 -7.58 -0.54 -20.15
N SER A 139 -6.87 -0.34 -21.25
CA SER A 139 -7.05 -1.10 -22.49
C SER A 139 -5.77 -1.03 -23.33
N PHE A 140 -5.60 -2.02 -24.21
CA PHE A 140 -4.49 -2.10 -25.15
C PHE A 140 -4.92 -2.83 -26.42
N ASP A 141 -4.17 -2.62 -27.52
CA ASP A 141 -4.37 -3.33 -28.77
C ASP A 141 -4.06 -4.82 -28.60
N SER A 142 -4.74 -5.68 -29.36
CA SER A 142 -4.50 -7.11 -29.36
C SER A 142 -3.02 -7.43 -29.65
N GLU A 143 -2.50 -8.41 -28.94
CA GLU A 143 -1.11 -8.93 -29.08
C GLU A 143 0.00 -8.07 -28.48
N LEU A 144 -0.27 -6.88 -27.93
CA LEU A 144 0.77 -6.07 -27.26
C LEU A 144 1.31 -6.74 -25.99
N ASP A 145 0.54 -7.58 -25.36
CA ASP A 145 0.97 -8.41 -24.21
C ASP A 145 2.08 -9.43 -24.55
N LYS A 146 2.34 -9.63 -25.86
CA LYS A 146 3.36 -10.54 -26.40
C LYS A 146 4.39 -9.84 -27.28
N ALA A 147 4.34 -8.52 -27.38
CA ALA A 147 5.21 -7.77 -28.27
C ALA A 147 6.69 -7.81 -27.85
N TYR A 148 6.95 -7.86 -26.55
CA TYR A 148 8.30 -7.87 -25.97
C TYR A 148 8.40 -8.85 -24.80
N ASP A 149 9.46 -9.63 -24.74
CA ASP A 149 9.66 -10.64 -23.69
C ASP A 149 9.89 -10.05 -22.30
N ASN A 150 10.35 -8.80 -22.24
CA ASN A 150 10.63 -8.09 -20.99
C ASN A 150 9.57 -7.04 -20.61
N ILE A 151 8.43 -7.00 -21.31
CA ILE A 151 7.31 -6.13 -21.00
C ILE A 151 6.02 -6.95 -20.88
N ALA A 152 5.40 -6.93 -19.72
CA ALA A 152 4.10 -7.55 -19.48
C ALA A 152 3.00 -6.48 -19.44
N VAL A 153 1.98 -6.61 -20.30
CA VAL A 153 0.84 -5.68 -20.32
C VAL A 153 -0.37 -6.35 -19.67
N LYS A 154 -0.96 -5.67 -18.69
CA LYS A 154 -2.12 -6.17 -17.93
C LYS A 154 -3.25 -5.14 -17.90
N LYS A 155 -4.48 -5.60 -17.91
CA LYS A 155 -5.66 -4.72 -17.78
C LYS A 155 -6.01 -4.46 -16.32
N ILE A 156 -6.32 -3.21 -15.99
CA ILE A 156 -6.98 -2.83 -14.75
C ILE A 156 -8.48 -2.57 -15.02
N PRO A 157 -9.40 -2.99 -14.16
CA PRO A 157 -9.19 -3.55 -12.82
C PRO A 157 -8.93 -5.07 -12.76
N GLN A 158 -8.97 -5.80 -13.87
CA GLN A 158 -8.93 -7.26 -13.90
C GLN A 158 -7.72 -7.84 -13.15
N MET A 159 -6.53 -7.28 -13.35
CA MET A 159 -5.32 -7.74 -12.65
C MET A 159 -5.42 -7.64 -11.11
N LEU A 160 -6.19 -6.66 -10.61
CA LEU A 160 -6.43 -6.48 -9.18
C LEU A 160 -7.47 -7.48 -8.67
N LEU A 161 -8.51 -7.74 -9.46
CA LEU A 161 -9.57 -8.69 -9.12
C LEU A 161 -9.06 -10.13 -9.06
N GLU A 162 -8.06 -10.49 -9.85
CA GLU A 162 -7.43 -11.81 -9.81
C GLU A 162 -6.68 -12.08 -8.51
N ARG A 163 -6.18 -11.03 -7.84
CA ARG A 163 -5.43 -11.13 -6.59
C ARG A 163 -6.25 -10.90 -5.34
N CYS A 164 -7.39 -10.24 -5.43
CA CYS A 164 -8.19 -9.82 -4.30
C CYS A 164 -9.58 -10.43 -4.36
N GLU A 165 -10.04 -11.03 -3.28
CA GLU A 165 -11.42 -11.47 -3.12
C GLU A 165 -12.31 -10.29 -2.69
N PHE A 166 -12.75 -9.49 -3.67
CA PHE A 166 -13.65 -8.38 -3.41
C PHE A 166 -15.05 -8.86 -3.02
N GLY A 167 -15.65 -8.19 -2.04
CA GLY A 167 -17.02 -8.47 -1.60
C GLY A 167 -17.17 -9.70 -0.70
N LYS A 168 -16.09 -10.38 -0.34
CA LYS A 168 -16.09 -11.40 0.70
C LYS A 168 -15.57 -10.80 2.00
N THR A 169 -16.40 -10.80 3.02
CA THR A 169 -15.98 -10.55 4.39
C THR A 169 -15.63 -11.88 5.03
N ASP A 170 -14.35 -12.16 5.14
CA ASP A 170 -13.88 -13.30 5.91
C ASP A 170 -13.54 -12.82 7.33
N TYR A 171 -14.43 -13.14 8.27
CA TYR A 171 -14.21 -12.91 9.70
C TYR A 171 -13.55 -14.09 10.39
N ASN A 172 -13.27 -15.17 9.66
CA ASN A 172 -12.61 -16.35 10.20
C ASN A 172 -11.09 -16.15 10.16
N LEU A 173 -10.55 -15.53 11.20
CA LEU A 173 -9.11 -15.53 11.43
C LEU A 173 -8.69 -16.98 11.78
N ASN A 174 -8.12 -17.68 10.82
CA ASN A 174 -7.45 -18.94 11.07
C ASN A 174 -6.10 -18.66 11.75
N ILE A 175 -6.13 -18.50 13.07
CA ILE A 175 -4.90 -18.35 13.85
C ILE A 175 -4.28 -19.75 13.99
N VAL A 176 -3.31 -20.04 13.14
CA VAL A 176 -2.62 -21.35 13.12
C VAL A 176 -1.80 -21.57 14.39
N HIS A 177 -1.32 -20.49 15.00
CA HIS A 177 -0.61 -20.50 16.27
C HIS A 177 -1.13 -19.35 17.14
N PRO A 178 -2.18 -19.58 17.95
CA PRO A 178 -2.62 -18.58 18.90
C PRO A 178 -1.48 -18.29 19.91
N PRO A 179 -1.28 -17.03 20.30
CA PRO A 179 -0.30 -16.71 21.32
C PRO A 179 -0.63 -17.47 22.60
N VAL A 180 0.34 -18.21 23.12
CA VAL A 180 0.25 -18.82 24.44
C VAL A 180 0.60 -17.71 25.43
N TYR A 181 -0.34 -17.36 26.28
CA TYR A 181 -0.08 -16.51 27.43
C TYR A 181 0.30 -17.46 28.57
N ASP A 182 1.54 -17.39 29.05
CA ASP A 182 1.90 -17.96 30.33
C ASP A 182 1.19 -17.09 31.38
N ASP A 183 0.17 -17.62 32.00
CA ASP A 183 -0.40 -17.04 33.20
C ASP A 183 0.69 -17.17 34.28
N GLU A 184 1.50 -16.12 34.45
CA GLU A 184 2.33 -16.01 35.64
C GLU A 184 1.37 -15.97 36.83
N GLU A 185 1.37 -17.07 37.58
CA GLU A 185 0.63 -17.18 38.84
C GLU A 185 0.95 -15.95 39.70
N GLU A 186 -0.05 -15.12 39.97
CA GLU A 186 0.01 -14.14 41.04
C GLU A 186 0.30 -14.90 42.33
N GLN A 187 1.58 -14.95 42.71
CA GLN A 187 1.95 -15.34 44.05
C GLN A 187 1.61 -14.17 44.96
N ASP A 188 0.47 -14.29 45.63
CA ASP A 188 0.12 -13.51 46.80
C ASP A 188 1.23 -13.59 47.87
N VAL A 189 1.82 -12.42 48.15
CA VAL A 189 2.59 -12.18 49.38
C VAL A 189 2.04 -10.95 50.09
#